data_17705599d569bd161e5e9ea3397afee4
#
_entry.id   17705599d569bd161e5e9ea3397afee4
#
_cell.length_a   1.000
_cell.length_b   1.000
_cell.length_c   1.000
_cell.angle_alpha   90.00
_cell.angle_beta   90.00
_cell.angle_gamma   90.00
#
_symmetry.space_group_name_H-M   'P 1'
#
loop_
_entity.id
_entity.type
_entity.pdbx_description
1 polymer ?
#
loop_
_entity_poly.entity_id
_entity_poly.type
_entity_poly.pdbx_seq_one_letter_code
_entity_poly.pdbx_strand_id
1 'polypeptide(L)'
;MVFVTTFKYCYKPLSIVLQAFCLQDLLELTPKKDVLFIIGDWNAKVGSQETPGVSGKFGLGIQNEAAKRLIEFCQENALVITNTLFHKHKRRLYTWTSPDGQHRNQTDYILCNQRWRSSIQSTKTRPGADCGSDHKLLIAKFRLKLKKVGKTTRPFRYDLNQIPYDYTVEVRNRFKGIDLIDIVPDELWNEVRDIV
;
A
#
# COMPACT_ATOMS: atom_id res chain seq x y z
N MET A 1 -6.22 0.18 -1.28
CA MET A 1 -4.77 0.47 -1.22
C MET A 1 -4.27 -0.04 0.11
N VAL A 2 -3.55 -1.14 0.11
CA VAL A 2 -3.02 -1.74 1.34
C VAL A 2 -1.53 -1.43 1.39
N PHE A 3 -1.10 -0.70 2.42
CA PHE A 3 0.31 -0.56 2.76
C PHE A 3 0.63 -1.60 3.83
N VAL A 4 1.40 -2.60 3.49
CA VAL A 4 2.02 -3.47 4.49
C VAL A 4 3.40 -2.89 4.78
N THR A 5 3.52 -2.18 5.88
CA THR A 5 4.81 -1.79 6.43
C THR A 5 5.25 -2.91 7.37
N THR A 6 6.25 -3.66 6.99
CA THR A 6 6.94 -4.53 7.95
C THR A 6 7.75 -3.64 8.89
N PHE A 7 7.25 -3.49 10.10
CA PHE A 7 7.88 -2.68 11.12
C PHE A 7 9.19 -3.31 11.62
N LYS A 8 10.17 -2.46 11.83
CA LYS A 8 11.41 -2.72 12.55
C LYS A 8 11.19 -2.89 14.09
N TYR A 9 10.03 -3.40 14.51
CA TYR A 9 9.70 -3.61 15.93
C TYR A 9 9.53 -5.07 16.30
N CYS A 10 10.51 -5.92 15.87
CA CYS A 10 10.77 -7.14 16.61
C CYS A 10 12.19 -7.04 17.16
N TYR A 11 12.30 -6.92 18.47
CA TYR A 11 13.55 -6.80 19.24
C TYR A 11 14.44 -8.07 19.21
N LYS A 12 14.17 -9.00 18.29
CA LYS A 12 15.02 -10.13 17.92
C LYS A 12 15.04 -10.26 16.40
N PRO A 13 16.19 -10.53 15.77
CA PRO A 13 16.25 -10.89 14.37
C PRO A 13 15.49 -12.22 14.19
N LEU A 14 14.21 -12.11 13.85
CA LEU A 14 13.47 -13.25 13.33
C LEU A 14 14.19 -13.74 12.09
N SER A 15 14.44 -15.05 11.98
CA SER A 15 15.03 -15.61 10.77
C SER A 15 14.17 -15.22 9.57
N ILE A 16 14.81 -15.00 8.42
CA ILE A 16 14.13 -14.69 7.14
C ILE A 16 12.98 -15.66 6.86
N VAL A 17 13.11 -16.91 7.30
CA VAL A 17 12.11 -17.97 7.18
C VAL A 17 10.82 -17.62 7.96
N LEU A 18 10.94 -17.11 9.18
CA LEU A 18 9.77 -16.76 10.00
C LEU A 18 9.10 -15.47 9.47
N GLN A 19 9.87 -14.54 8.94
CA GLN A 19 9.35 -13.35 8.26
C GLN A 19 8.59 -13.74 6.98
N ALA A 20 9.08 -14.72 6.22
CA ALA A 20 8.42 -15.23 5.02
C ALA A 20 7.07 -15.88 5.35
N PHE A 21 6.97 -16.65 6.43
CA PHE A 21 5.71 -17.26 6.85
C PHE A 21 4.64 -16.23 7.21
N CYS A 22 4.96 -15.24 8.05
CA CYS A 22 4.03 -14.17 8.40
C CYS A 22 3.63 -13.33 7.18
N LEU A 23 4.53 -13.17 6.21
CA LEU A 23 4.24 -12.42 4.98
C LEU A 23 3.37 -13.22 4.02
N GLN A 24 3.49 -14.56 3.99
CA GLN A 24 2.66 -15.41 3.16
C GLN A 24 1.18 -15.29 3.56
N ASP A 25 0.88 -15.36 4.85
CA ASP A 25 -0.48 -15.18 5.36
C ASP A 25 -1.06 -13.81 4.96
N LEU A 26 -0.24 -12.74 5.07
CA LEU A 26 -0.65 -11.39 4.67
C LEU A 26 -0.89 -11.28 3.15
N LEU A 27 -0.10 -11.98 2.34
CA LEU A 27 -0.26 -12.00 0.89
C LEU A 27 -1.55 -12.70 0.49
N GLU A 28 -1.91 -13.80 1.16
CA GLU A 28 -3.15 -14.53 0.92
C GLU A 28 -4.39 -13.71 1.26
N LEU A 29 -4.32 -12.92 2.34
CA LEU A 29 -5.39 -12.01 2.76
C LEU A 29 -5.52 -10.77 1.86
N THR A 30 -4.50 -10.46 1.05
CA THR A 30 -4.50 -9.25 0.20
C THR A 30 -5.18 -9.53 -1.14
N PRO A 31 -6.25 -8.80 -1.50
CA PRO A 31 -6.90 -8.97 -2.79
C PRO A 31 -5.94 -8.77 -3.96
N LYS A 32 -5.92 -9.69 -4.94
CA LYS A 32 -4.98 -9.65 -6.10
C LYS A 32 -5.05 -8.38 -6.94
N LYS A 33 -6.14 -7.64 -6.87
CA LYS A 33 -6.34 -6.37 -7.58
C LYS A 33 -5.75 -5.15 -6.86
N ASP A 34 -5.44 -5.30 -5.58
CA ASP A 34 -4.93 -4.19 -4.78
C ASP A 34 -3.45 -3.91 -5.04
N VAL A 35 -3.04 -2.69 -4.77
CA VAL A 35 -1.64 -2.30 -4.85
C VAL A 35 -0.97 -2.69 -3.54
N LEU A 36 -0.01 -3.61 -3.61
CA LEU A 36 0.75 -4.05 -2.46
C LEU A 36 2.17 -3.50 -2.52
N PHE A 37 2.61 -2.91 -1.42
CA PHE A 37 4.00 -2.58 -1.15
C PHE A 37 4.43 -3.21 0.16
N ILE A 38 5.53 -3.95 0.15
CA ILE A 38 6.17 -4.49 1.35
C ILE A 38 7.51 -3.80 1.50
N ILE A 39 7.72 -3.13 2.64
CA ILE A 39 8.91 -2.32 2.90
C ILE A 39 9.57 -2.83 4.16
N GLY A 40 10.86 -3.12 4.11
CA GLY A 40 11.58 -3.60 5.28
C GLY A 40 13.07 -3.79 5.07
N ASP A 41 13.75 -4.06 6.17
CA ASP A 41 15.11 -4.59 6.18
C ASP A 41 15.07 -6.11 6.03
N TRP A 42 15.62 -6.60 4.95
CA TRP A 42 15.62 -8.01 4.59
C TRP A 42 16.94 -8.72 4.96
N ASN A 43 17.92 -7.98 5.45
CA ASN A 43 19.28 -8.47 5.71
C ASN A 43 19.88 -9.24 4.52
N ALA A 44 19.44 -8.92 3.32
CA ALA A 44 19.78 -9.57 2.07
C ALA A 44 20.54 -8.60 1.17
N LYS A 45 21.50 -9.09 0.40
CA LYS A 45 22.23 -8.31 -0.62
C LYS A 45 21.85 -8.86 -1.99
N VAL A 46 20.91 -8.21 -2.67
CA VAL A 46 20.41 -8.66 -3.98
C VAL A 46 21.45 -8.49 -5.09
N GLY A 47 22.27 -7.44 -4.99
CA GLY A 47 23.34 -7.19 -5.97
C GLY A 47 22.83 -6.70 -7.32
N SER A 48 23.75 -6.71 -8.30
CA SER A 48 23.49 -6.23 -9.66
C SER A 48 23.13 -7.34 -10.66
N GLN A 49 23.00 -8.58 -10.19
CA GLN A 49 22.56 -9.68 -11.03
C GLN A 49 21.07 -9.57 -11.32
N GLU A 50 20.71 -9.46 -12.59
CA GLU A 50 19.32 -9.36 -13.01
C GLU A 50 18.63 -10.72 -12.92
N THR A 51 17.44 -10.74 -12.30
CA THR A 51 16.52 -11.88 -12.33
C THR A 51 15.25 -11.43 -13.03
N PRO A 52 14.96 -11.95 -14.24
CA PRO A 52 13.82 -11.50 -15.02
C PRO A 52 12.51 -11.53 -14.24
N GLY A 53 11.77 -10.42 -14.27
CA GLY A 53 10.50 -10.27 -13.56
C GLY A 53 10.60 -9.93 -12.07
N VAL A 54 11.76 -10.14 -11.42
CA VAL A 54 11.92 -9.93 -9.97
C VAL A 54 12.88 -8.79 -9.66
N SER A 55 14.09 -8.83 -10.16
CA SER A 55 15.11 -7.81 -9.90
C SER A 55 15.71 -7.29 -11.19
N GLY A 56 16.11 -6.01 -11.18
CA GLY A 56 16.88 -5.40 -12.27
C GLY A 56 18.37 -5.37 -11.95
N LYS A 57 19.16 -4.83 -12.89
CA LYS A 57 20.62 -4.80 -12.87
C LYS A 57 21.24 -3.65 -12.04
N PHE A 58 20.46 -2.86 -11.36
CA PHE A 58 20.95 -1.66 -10.68
C PHE A 58 21.01 -1.78 -9.14
N GLY A 59 21.06 -3.00 -8.61
CA GLY A 59 21.33 -3.24 -7.21
C GLY A 59 22.81 -3.02 -6.84
N LEU A 60 23.11 -2.95 -5.55
CA LEU A 60 24.46 -2.71 -5.03
C LEU A 60 25.13 -4.01 -4.62
N GLY A 61 26.35 -4.23 -5.12
CA GLY A 61 27.23 -5.32 -4.69
C GLY A 61 26.92 -6.67 -5.34
N ILE A 62 27.28 -7.73 -4.62
CA ILE A 62 27.15 -9.14 -5.04
C ILE A 62 26.04 -9.80 -4.24
N GLN A 63 25.31 -10.68 -4.88
CA GLN A 63 24.22 -11.45 -4.28
C GLN A 63 24.74 -12.42 -3.20
N ASN A 64 24.03 -12.49 -2.07
CA ASN A 64 24.30 -13.45 -1.01
C ASN A 64 23.16 -14.48 -0.88
N GLU A 65 23.35 -15.50 -0.01
CA GLU A 65 22.36 -16.57 0.21
C GLU A 65 21.00 -16.05 0.70
N ALA A 66 20.99 -15.01 1.55
CA ALA A 66 19.76 -14.41 2.01
C ALA A 66 18.98 -13.77 0.84
N ALA A 67 19.70 -13.19 -0.12
CA ALA A 67 19.08 -12.62 -1.30
C ALA A 67 18.52 -13.66 -2.27
N LYS A 68 19.14 -14.84 -2.36
CA LYS A 68 18.59 -15.95 -3.16
C LYS A 68 17.20 -16.32 -2.62
N ARG A 69 17.07 -16.51 -1.31
CA ARG A 69 15.78 -16.79 -0.67
C ARG A 69 14.75 -15.67 -0.86
N LEU A 70 15.18 -14.41 -0.78
CA LEU A 70 14.30 -13.28 -1.06
C LEU A 70 13.82 -13.26 -2.51
N ILE A 71 14.69 -13.59 -3.46
CA ILE A 71 14.36 -13.66 -4.89
C ILE A 71 13.38 -14.81 -5.15
N GLU A 72 13.61 -15.99 -4.59
CA GLU A 72 12.71 -17.13 -4.66
C GLU A 72 11.33 -16.79 -4.12
N PHE A 73 11.25 -16.18 -2.93
CA PHE A 73 10.00 -15.68 -2.36
C PHE A 73 9.30 -14.67 -3.29
N CYS A 74 10.04 -13.75 -3.91
CA CYS A 74 9.48 -12.79 -4.84
C CYS A 74 8.98 -13.47 -6.14
N GLN A 75 9.64 -14.52 -6.61
CA GLN A 75 9.21 -15.30 -7.78
C GLN A 75 7.89 -16.02 -7.52
N GLU A 76 7.79 -16.72 -6.40
CA GLU A 76 6.59 -17.47 -5.99
C GLU A 76 5.37 -16.55 -5.81
N ASN A 77 5.59 -15.34 -5.32
CA ASN A 77 4.52 -14.40 -4.99
C ASN A 77 4.30 -13.29 -6.04
N ALA A 78 4.88 -13.42 -7.22
CA ALA A 78 4.80 -12.40 -8.29
C ALA A 78 5.13 -10.98 -7.80
N LEU A 79 6.20 -10.84 -7.01
CA LEU A 79 6.71 -9.59 -6.49
C LEU A 79 7.94 -9.12 -7.28
N VAL A 80 8.21 -7.83 -7.24
CA VAL A 80 9.39 -7.20 -7.83
C VAL A 80 10.14 -6.36 -6.79
N ILE A 81 11.48 -6.45 -6.81
CA ILE A 81 12.38 -5.70 -5.92
C ILE A 81 12.68 -4.34 -6.56
N THR A 82 11.95 -3.31 -6.13
CA THR A 82 11.91 -2.01 -6.82
C THR A 82 13.21 -1.23 -6.82
N ASN A 83 14.04 -1.40 -5.79
CA ASN A 83 15.33 -0.71 -5.65
C ASN A 83 16.30 -1.03 -6.77
N THR A 84 16.19 -2.21 -7.37
CA THR A 84 17.10 -2.71 -8.41
C THR A 84 16.73 -2.28 -9.82
N LEU A 85 15.53 -1.65 -9.98
CA LEU A 85 14.98 -1.31 -11.29
C LEU A 85 15.53 -0.03 -11.91
N PHE A 86 16.13 0.85 -11.10
CA PHE A 86 16.48 2.20 -11.55
C PHE A 86 17.97 2.47 -11.40
N HIS A 87 18.58 2.95 -12.48
CA HIS A 87 19.95 3.44 -12.41
C HIS A 87 20.05 4.63 -11.47
N LYS A 88 20.90 4.53 -10.43
CA LYS A 88 21.17 5.60 -9.46
C LYS A 88 22.66 5.63 -9.13
N HIS A 89 23.14 6.82 -8.75
CA HIS A 89 24.49 6.96 -8.24
C HIS A 89 24.67 6.11 -6.97
N LYS A 90 25.84 5.50 -6.77
CA LYS A 90 26.13 4.58 -5.64
C LYS A 90 25.70 5.13 -4.28
N ARG A 91 25.91 6.43 -4.03
CA ARG A 91 25.50 7.11 -2.77
C ARG A 91 23.98 7.11 -2.51
N ARG A 92 23.16 6.73 -3.49
CA ARG A 92 21.70 6.64 -3.38
C ARG A 92 21.17 5.21 -3.45
N LEU A 93 22.08 4.23 -3.41
CA LEU A 93 21.72 2.81 -3.43
C LEU A 93 21.84 2.17 -2.04
N TYR A 94 22.93 2.48 -1.29
CA TYR A 94 23.10 1.86 0.01
C TYR A 94 22.05 2.34 1.02
N THR A 95 21.54 1.40 1.80
CA THR A 95 20.52 1.63 2.82
C THR A 95 21.07 1.51 4.22
N TRP A 96 22.19 0.83 4.40
CA TRP A 96 22.85 0.63 5.69
C TRP A 96 24.33 1.00 5.59
N THR A 97 24.85 1.54 6.71
CA THR A 97 26.28 1.83 6.85
C THR A 97 26.76 1.22 8.15
N SER A 98 27.89 0.49 8.12
CA SER A 98 28.47 -0.08 9.32
C SER A 98 28.86 1.01 10.35
N PRO A 99 28.89 0.69 11.64
CA PRO A 99 29.26 1.65 12.70
C PRO A 99 30.64 2.30 12.50
N ASP A 100 31.58 1.59 11.88
CA ASP A 100 32.92 2.08 11.52
C ASP A 100 32.92 2.97 10.25
N GLY A 101 31.78 3.11 9.56
CA GLY A 101 31.61 3.88 8.33
C GLY A 101 32.25 3.28 7.07
N GLN A 102 32.97 2.14 7.19
CA GLN A 102 33.76 1.57 6.08
C GLN A 102 32.89 0.75 5.11
N HIS A 103 31.86 0.08 5.63
CA HIS A 103 31.01 -0.80 4.83
C HIS A 103 29.64 -0.17 4.58
N ARG A 104 29.18 -0.26 3.33
CA ARG A 104 27.89 0.27 2.89
C ARG A 104 27.17 -0.79 2.08
N ASN A 105 26.01 -1.21 2.55
CA ASN A 105 25.22 -2.26 1.94
C ASN A 105 23.81 -1.77 1.58
N GLN A 106 23.18 -2.48 0.68
CA GLN A 106 21.77 -2.33 0.37
C GLN A 106 21.06 -3.57 0.94
N THR A 107 20.31 -3.40 2.01
CA THR A 107 19.62 -4.47 2.76
C THR A 107 18.14 -4.18 2.92
N ASP A 108 17.74 -2.92 2.82
CA ASP A 108 16.34 -2.53 2.84
C ASP A 108 15.81 -2.48 1.42
N TYR A 109 14.67 -3.12 1.21
CA TYR A 109 14.01 -3.14 -0.09
C TYR A 109 12.53 -2.81 0.02
N ILE A 110 12.01 -2.30 -1.09
CA ILE A 110 10.59 -2.13 -1.33
C ILE A 110 10.18 -3.16 -2.36
N LEU A 111 9.33 -4.08 -1.97
CA LEU A 111 8.72 -5.06 -2.86
C LEU A 111 7.35 -4.55 -3.31
N CYS A 112 6.96 -4.91 -4.52
CA CYS A 112 5.69 -4.53 -5.12
C CYS A 112 5.19 -5.66 -6.01
N ASN A 113 3.86 -5.84 -6.14
CA ASN A 113 3.33 -6.79 -7.12
C ASN A 113 3.85 -6.44 -8.53
N GLN A 114 4.22 -7.44 -9.32
CA GLN A 114 4.67 -7.27 -10.71
C GLN A 114 3.67 -6.50 -11.56
N ARG A 115 2.38 -6.70 -11.33
CA ARG A 115 1.28 -5.98 -12.00
C ARG A 115 1.44 -4.46 -11.90
N TRP A 116 1.96 -3.94 -10.79
CA TRP A 116 2.10 -2.51 -10.52
C TRP A 116 3.51 -1.98 -10.75
N ARG A 117 4.42 -2.81 -11.29
CA ARG A 117 5.81 -2.42 -11.57
C ARG A 117 5.91 -1.12 -12.38
N SER A 118 5.08 -0.96 -13.41
CA SER A 118 5.07 0.24 -14.27
C SER A 118 4.61 1.52 -13.56
N SER A 119 3.94 1.38 -12.42
CA SER A 119 3.53 2.52 -11.59
C SER A 119 4.67 3.11 -10.77
N ILE A 120 5.77 2.37 -10.59
CA ILE A 120 6.94 2.83 -9.88
C ILE A 120 7.80 3.66 -10.82
N GLN A 121 8.07 4.90 -10.42
CA GLN A 121 8.86 5.84 -11.21
C GLN A 121 10.31 5.94 -10.74
N SER A 122 10.56 5.69 -9.46
CA SER A 122 11.89 5.82 -8.88
C SER A 122 11.94 5.22 -7.48
N THR A 123 13.02 4.54 -7.15
CA THR A 123 13.36 4.13 -5.79
C THR A 123 14.80 4.55 -5.51
N LYS A 124 15.06 5.16 -4.35
CA LYS A 124 16.40 5.66 -3.97
C LYS A 124 16.47 5.93 -2.48
N THR A 125 17.68 5.96 -1.93
CA THR A 125 17.91 6.47 -0.58
C THR A 125 18.09 8.00 -0.59
N ARG A 126 17.85 8.62 0.57
CA ARG A 126 18.11 10.04 0.81
C ARG A 126 19.21 10.21 1.87
N PRO A 127 20.48 10.26 1.46
CA PRO A 127 21.61 10.23 2.39
C PRO A 127 21.69 11.42 3.36
N GLY A 128 21.07 12.55 3.01
CA GLY A 128 21.06 13.75 3.86
C GLY A 128 19.90 13.80 4.87
N ALA A 129 19.04 12.79 4.91
CA ALA A 129 18.01 12.68 5.95
C ALA A 129 18.61 11.95 7.15
N ASP A 130 18.74 12.66 8.26
CA ASP A 130 19.11 12.07 9.53
C ASP A 130 17.86 11.38 10.12
N CYS A 131 17.95 10.08 10.33
CA CYS A 131 16.89 9.27 10.91
C CYS A 131 17.28 8.74 12.30
N GLY A 132 18.38 9.22 12.88
CA GLY A 132 18.91 8.71 14.15
C GLY A 132 19.28 7.23 14.12
N SER A 133 19.63 6.68 12.94
CA SER A 133 19.86 5.26 12.69
C SER A 133 21.04 5.08 11.73
N ASP A 134 21.68 3.91 11.80
CA ASP A 134 22.67 3.42 10.83
C ASP A 134 22.05 3.11 9.45
N HIS A 135 20.72 3.06 9.36
CA HIS A 135 19.99 2.94 8.11
C HIS A 135 19.64 4.30 7.50
N LYS A 136 19.57 4.35 6.18
CA LYS A 136 19.21 5.53 5.40
C LYS A 136 17.75 5.51 4.99
N LEU A 137 17.11 6.68 4.96
CA LEU A 137 15.74 6.82 4.51
C LEU A 137 15.60 6.33 3.07
N LEU A 138 14.79 5.30 2.85
CA LEU A 138 14.45 4.76 1.55
C LEU A 138 13.13 5.37 1.06
N ILE A 139 13.14 5.88 -0.17
CA ILE A 139 12.01 6.59 -0.77
C ILE A 139 11.67 5.95 -2.11
N ALA A 140 10.40 5.63 -2.32
CA ALA A 140 9.84 5.29 -3.62
C ALA A 140 8.88 6.38 -4.11
N LYS A 141 8.97 6.69 -5.39
CA LYS A 141 7.99 7.52 -6.09
C LYS A 141 7.17 6.62 -7.01
N PHE A 142 5.87 6.59 -6.81
CA PHE A 142 4.97 5.84 -7.68
C PHE A 142 3.80 6.70 -8.15
N ARG A 143 3.23 6.32 -9.30
CA ARG A 143 2.10 6.99 -9.92
C ARG A 143 1.06 5.96 -10.33
N LEU A 144 -0.05 5.91 -9.62
CA LEU A 144 -1.17 5.06 -9.98
C LEU A 144 -2.01 5.75 -11.06
N LYS A 145 -2.28 5.03 -12.13
CA LYS A 145 -3.28 5.40 -13.13
C LYS A 145 -4.57 4.69 -12.75
N LEU A 146 -5.42 5.35 -11.99
CA LEU A 146 -6.74 4.81 -11.67
C LEU A 146 -7.62 4.94 -12.92
N LYS A 147 -8.40 3.88 -13.20
CA LYS A 147 -9.44 3.96 -14.23
C LYS A 147 -10.44 5.03 -13.77
N LYS A 148 -10.74 5.98 -14.65
CA LYS A 148 -11.84 6.92 -14.38
C LYS A 148 -13.09 6.07 -14.15
N VAL A 149 -13.64 6.16 -12.96
CA VAL A 149 -15.01 5.70 -12.72
C VAL A 149 -15.87 6.55 -13.64
N GLY A 150 -16.63 5.91 -14.54
CA GLY A 150 -17.57 6.63 -15.40
C GLY A 150 -18.36 7.60 -14.51
N LYS A 151 -18.70 8.77 -15.04
CA LYS A 151 -19.54 9.71 -14.29
C LYS A 151 -20.74 8.89 -13.80
N THR A 152 -20.86 8.72 -12.50
CA THR A 152 -22.12 8.25 -11.92
C THR A 152 -23.17 9.18 -12.49
N THR A 153 -24.15 8.62 -13.18
CA THR A 153 -25.35 9.38 -13.55
C THR A 153 -25.73 10.15 -12.29
N ARG A 154 -25.76 11.48 -12.42
CA ARG A 154 -26.17 12.30 -11.27
C ARG A 154 -27.45 11.69 -10.74
N PRO A 155 -27.59 11.49 -9.43
CA PRO A 155 -28.84 11.00 -8.89
C PRO A 155 -29.96 11.85 -9.47
N PHE A 156 -31.03 11.23 -9.89
CA PHE A 156 -32.18 11.88 -10.50
C PHE A 156 -32.57 13.04 -9.55
N ARG A 157 -32.48 14.25 -10.02
CA ARG A 157 -32.95 15.41 -9.26
C ARG A 157 -34.45 15.47 -9.49
N TYR A 158 -35.21 15.16 -8.48
CA TYR A 158 -36.62 15.43 -8.50
C TYR A 158 -36.88 16.94 -8.64
N ASP A 159 -37.66 17.31 -9.62
CA ASP A 159 -38.13 18.67 -9.74
C ASP A 159 -39.27 18.88 -8.71
N LEU A 160 -38.98 19.65 -7.67
CA LEU A 160 -39.92 19.90 -6.58
C LEU A 160 -41.21 20.57 -7.07
N ASN A 161 -41.18 21.20 -8.27
CA ASN A 161 -42.37 21.84 -8.88
C ASN A 161 -43.26 20.81 -9.60
N GLN A 162 -42.78 19.59 -9.83
CA GLN A 162 -43.50 18.51 -10.50
C GLN A 162 -43.94 17.37 -9.51
N ILE A 163 -43.88 17.62 -8.24
CA ILE A 163 -44.37 16.64 -7.25
C ILE A 163 -45.89 16.55 -7.37
N PRO A 164 -46.45 15.35 -7.62
CA PRO A 164 -47.89 15.18 -7.69
C PRO A 164 -48.58 15.61 -6.39
N TYR A 165 -49.70 16.25 -6.50
CA TYR A 165 -50.46 16.71 -5.33
C TYR A 165 -50.82 15.57 -4.38
N ASP A 166 -51.20 14.42 -4.93
CA ASP A 166 -51.56 13.23 -4.18
C ASP A 166 -50.39 12.72 -3.31
N TYR A 167 -49.16 12.74 -3.84
CA TYR A 167 -47.96 12.41 -3.09
C TYR A 167 -47.73 13.38 -1.92
N THR A 168 -47.95 14.67 -2.15
CA THR A 168 -47.78 15.69 -1.13
C THR A 168 -48.79 15.50 -0.01
N VAL A 169 -50.03 15.12 -0.32
CA VAL A 169 -51.07 14.83 0.64
C VAL A 169 -50.74 13.57 1.43
N GLU A 170 -50.30 12.52 0.78
CA GLU A 170 -49.95 11.27 1.43
C GLU A 170 -48.79 11.44 2.41
N VAL A 171 -47.70 12.08 2.00
CA VAL A 171 -46.56 12.39 2.86
C VAL A 171 -47.00 13.23 4.06
N ARG A 172 -47.78 14.29 3.82
CA ARG A 172 -48.28 15.14 4.90
C ARG A 172 -49.11 14.34 5.89
N ASN A 173 -49.95 13.43 5.45
CA ASN A 173 -50.79 12.63 6.33
C ASN A 173 -49.94 11.63 7.14
N ARG A 174 -48.93 11.04 6.58
CA ARG A 174 -48.00 10.14 7.30
C ARG A 174 -47.23 10.91 8.39
N PHE A 175 -46.75 12.12 8.09
CA PHE A 175 -46.04 12.95 9.08
C PHE A 175 -46.93 13.53 10.15
N LYS A 176 -48.25 13.66 9.93
CA LYS A 176 -49.20 14.10 10.98
C LYS A 176 -49.34 13.12 12.13
N GLY A 177 -48.98 11.84 11.92
CA GLY A 177 -49.03 10.80 12.95
C GLY A 177 -47.76 10.73 13.80
N ILE A 178 -46.72 11.50 13.50
CA ILE A 178 -45.48 11.50 14.27
C ILE A 178 -45.63 12.52 15.41
N ASP A 179 -45.63 12.00 16.61
CA ASP A 179 -45.58 12.87 17.81
C ASP A 179 -44.11 13.27 18.05
N LEU A 180 -43.80 14.55 17.78
CA LEU A 180 -42.42 15.06 17.85
C LEU A 180 -42.03 15.43 19.30
N ILE A 181 -42.89 15.19 20.26
CA ILE A 181 -42.66 15.52 21.67
C ILE A 181 -42.19 14.23 22.35
N ASP A 182 -40.95 14.24 22.88
CA ASP A 182 -40.32 13.16 23.67
C ASP A 182 -39.68 11.97 22.91
N ILE A 183 -39.48 12.04 21.60
CA ILE A 183 -38.78 10.98 20.87
C ILE A 183 -37.27 11.26 20.80
N VAL A 184 -36.46 10.23 21.11
CA VAL A 184 -35.00 10.27 20.94
C VAL A 184 -34.64 10.46 19.46
N PRO A 185 -33.65 11.32 19.11
CA PRO A 185 -33.32 11.65 17.72
C PRO A 185 -33.09 10.43 16.77
N ASP A 186 -32.52 9.35 17.30
CA ASP A 186 -32.27 8.13 16.52
C ASP A 186 -33.56 7.36 16.21
N GLU A 187 -34.52 7.33 17.10
CA GLU A 187 -35.84 6.73 16.90
C GLU A 187 -36.65 7.55 15.90
N LEU A 188 -36.67 8.87 16.04
CA LEU A 188 -37.30 9.76 15.08
C LEU A 188 -36.74 9.61 13.69
N TRP A 189 -35.40 9.46 13.56
CA TRP A 189 -34.74 9.23 12.25
C TRP A 189 -35.18 7.92 11.62
N ASN A 190 -35.34 6.84 12.39
CA ASN A 190 -35.85 5.57 11.90
C ASN A 190 -37.28 5.66 11.39
N GLU A 191 -38.16 6.33 12.13
CA GLU A 191 -39.54 6.55 11.71
C GLU A 191 -39.65 7.39 10.44
N VAL A 192 -38.88 8.47 10.35
CA VAL A 192 -38.80 9.32 9.13
C VAL A 192 -38.32 8.51 7.94
N ARG A 193 -37.30 7.66 8.12
CA ARG A 193 -36.74 6.82 7.05
C ARG A 193 -37.78 5.81 6.53
N ASP A 194 -38.61 5.26 7.40
CA ASP A 194 -39.61 4.24 7.04
C ASP A 194 -40.87 4.87 6.37
N ILE A 195 -41.00 6.19 6.44
CA ILE A 195 -42.09 6.96 5.79
C ILE A 195 -41.72 7.36 4.34
N VAL A 196 -40.39 7.54 4.08
CA VAL A 196 -39.89 8.03 2.79
C VAL A 196 -39.53 6.88 1.85
#